data_4abcd7db2d26dc21a39777b59c992c2e
#
_entry.id   4abcd7db2d26dc21a39777b59c992c2e
#
_cell.length_a   1.000
_cell.length_b   1.000
_cell.length_c   1.000
_cell.angle_alpha   90.00
_cell.angle_beta   90.00
_cell.angle_gamma   90.00
#
_symmetry.space_group_name_H-M   'P 1'
#
loop_
_entity.id
_entity.type
_entity.pdbx_description
1 polymer ?
#
loop_
_entity_poly.entity_id
_entity_poly.type
_entity_poly.pdbx_seq_one_letter_code
_entity_poly.pdbx_strand_id
1 'polypeptide(L)'
;MNSASTVKAKGLGRIAKGFALAMVFALPVFATSSSGPAPAFQLTGRGGKAIDLSQFKGQVVMINFWATWCGPCRQEMPLLEDIYKKYKPMGFTLVGVNVEPDARGAEAWLSKQKPVSFPIAFDTDSKVSKMYKVAGMPSTVFVDRKGNIRVMHKGYKPGDENLYLTQIRSMLKE
;
A
#
# COMPACT_ATOMS: atom_id res chain seq x y z
N MET A 1 32.28 -87.58 18.13
CA MET A 1 31.93 -87.52 19.56
C MET A 1 31.33 -86.10 19.79
N ASN A 2 30.07 -86.07 20.15
CA ASN A 2 29.36 -85.09 20.97
C ASN A 2 29.28 -83.64 20.45
N SER A 3 28.23 -82.91 20.50
CA SER A 3 26.88 -83.11 21.10
C SER A 3 26.00 -81.99 20.53
N ALA A 4 24.81 -82.32 20.23
CA ALA A 4 23.76 -81.35 19.84
C ALA A 4 23.37 -80.48 21.01
N SER A 5 23.08 -79.24 20.74
CA SER A 5 22.26 -78.43 21.63
C SER A 5 21.31 -77.54 20.79
N THR A 6 20.12 -77.96 20.82
CA THR A 6 18.94 -77.28 20.26
C THR A 6 18.63 -76.01 21.05
N VAL A 7 18.58 -74.89 20.40
CA VAL A 7 18.01 -73.60 20.96
C VAL A 7 16.77 -73.24 20.22
N LYS A 8 15.68 -73.21 20.95
CA LYS A 8 14.30 -72.88 20.57
C LYS A 8 14.19 -71.42 20.15
N ALA A 9 13.74 -71.19 18.95
CA ALA A 9 13.37 -69.85 18.49
C ALA A 9 12.05 -69.38 19.14
N LYS A 10 12.10 -68.29 19.90
CA LYS A 10 10.91 -67.54 20.38
C LYS A 10 10.55 -66.50 19.35
N GLY A 11 9.26 -66.52 19.03
CA GLY A 11 8.66 -65.65 18.04
C GLY A 11 8.83 -64.16 18.36
N LEU A 12 9.25 -63.42 17.38
CA LEU A 12 9.36 -61.95 17.44
C LEU A 12 8.11 -61.34 16.80
N GLY A 13 7.26 -60.78 17.65
CA GLY A 13 6.05 -60.08 17.23
C GLY A 13 6.36 -58.88 16.38
N ARG A 14 5.75 -58.84 15.18
CA ARG A 14 5.81 -57.70 14.26
C ARG A 14 5.01 -56.56 14.85
N ILE A 15 5.69 -55.55 15.39
CA ILE A 15 5.08 -54.26 15.74
C ILE A 15 4.99 -53.44 14.46
N ALA A 16 3.80 -53.37 13.89
CA ALA A 16 3.49 -52.44 12.80
C ALA A 16 3.45 -51.03 13.38
N LYS A 17 4.49 -50.23 13.18
CA LYS A 17 4.47 -48.80 13.45
C LYS A 17 3.74 -48.11 12.30
N GLY A 18 2.48 -47.83 12.53
CA GLY A 18 1.69 -46.91 11.67
C GLY A 18 2.26 -45.49 11.77
N PHE A 19 2.93 -45.03 10.73
CA PHE A 19 3.29 -43.65 10.54
C PHE A 19 2.01 -42.92 10.13
N ALA A 20 1.34 -42.23 11.07
CA ALA A 20 0.31 -41.29 10.75
C ALA A 20 0.97 -40.03 10.17
N LEU A 21 0.92 -39.88 8.85
CA LEU A 21 1.36 -38.67 8.15
C LEU A 21 0.35 -37.55 8.43
N ALA A 22 0.63 -36.73 9.45
CA ALA A 22 -0.16 -35.54 9.74
C ALA A 22 0.07 -34.53 8.61
N MET A 23 -0.89 -34.44 7.69
CA MET A 23 -0.92 -33.45 6.63
C MET A 23 -1.28 -32.10 7.24
N VAL A 24 -0.24 -31.30 7.57
CA VAL A 24 -0.41 -29.91 8.02
C VAL A 24 -0.86 -29.08 6.84
N PHE A 25 -2.16 -28.84 6.74
CA PHE A 25 -2.72 -27.84 5.82
C PHE A 25 -2.27 -26.47 6.31
N ALA A 26 -1.21 -25.93 5.71
CA ALA A 26 -0.84 -24.52 5.86
C ALA A 26 -1.88 -23.68 5.11
N LEU A 27 -2.84 -23.14 5.84
CA LEU A 27 -3.74 -22.12 5.30
C LEU A 27 -2.91 -20.88 4.97
N PRO A 28 -3.05 -20.29 3.76
CA PRO A 28 -2.40 -19.03 3.47
C PRO A 28 -2.98 -17.95 4.39
N VAL A 29 -2.18 -17.46 5.32
CA VAL A 29 -2.49 -16.27 6.09
C VAL A 29 -2.40 -15.08 5.14
N PHE A 30 -3.53 -14.70 4.57
CA PHE A 30 -3.65 -13.39 3.91
C PHE A 30 -3.54 -12.33 5.01
N ALA A 31 -2.35 -11.78 5.19
CA ALA A 31 -2.13 -10.62 6.03
C ALA A 31 -2.86 -9.42 5.41
N THR A 32 -4.12 -9.23 5.77
CA THR A 32 -4.85 -7.98 5.52
C THR A 32 -4.32 -6.97 6.52
N SER A 33 -3.28 -6.24 6.15
CA SER A 33 -2.79 -5.10 6.93
C SER A 33 -3.76 -3.93 6.80
N SER A 34 -4.95 -4.03 7.41
CA SER A 34 -5.78 -2.85 7.62
C SER A 34 -5.25 -2.12 8.84
N SER A 35 -4.65 -0.95 8.66
CA SER A 35 -4.11 -0.16 9.76
C SER A 35 -5.14 0.77 10.41
N GLY A 36 -6.43 0.50 10.21
CA GLY A 36 -7.53 1.28 10.77
C GLY A 36 -7.95 2.49 9.91
N PRO A 37 -8.85 3.36 10.44
CA PRO A 37 -9.37 4.50 9.70
C PRO A 37 -8.26 5.49 9.33
N ALA A 38 -8.32 6.02 8.10
CA ALA A 38 -7.43 7.07 7.65
C ALA A 38 -7.67 8.34 8.48
N PRO A 39 -6.60 8.99 9.01
CA PRO A 39 -6.73 10.26 9.70
C PRO A 39 -7.41 11.29 8.80
N ALA A 40 -8.48 11.92 9.31
CA ALA A 40 -9.16 13.00 8.60
C ALA A 40 -8.24 14.21 8.46
N PHE A 41 -8.30 14.87 7.32
CA PHE A 41 -7.57 16.13 7.12
C PHE A 41 -8.36 17.07 6.21
N GLN A 42 -8.09 18.35 6.38
CA GLN A 42 -8.48 19.42 5.48
C GLN A 42 -7.26 20.29 5.22
N LEU A 43 -6.90 20.47 3.96
CA LEU A 43 -5.75 21.26 3.53
C LEU A 43 -6.19 22.28 2.47
N THR A 44 -5.43 23.36 2.35
CA THR A 44 -5.57 24.26 1.21
C THR A 44 -4.97 23.58 -0.03
N GLY A 45 -5.76 23.49 -1.08
CA GLY A 45 -5.32 22.95 -2.35
C GLY A 45 -4.91 24.04 -3.34
N ARG A 46 -4.47 23.58 -4.49
CA ARG A 46 -4.09 24.43 -5.62
C ARG A 46 -5.22 25.38 -5.99
N GLY A 47 -4.89 26.66 -6.20
CA GLY A 47 -5.88 27.71 -6.47
C GLY A 47 -6.77 28.05 -5.28
N GLY A 48 -6.34 27.78 -4.04
CA GLY A 48 -7.04 28.16 -2.82
C GLY A 48 -8.25 27.30 -2.44
N LYS A 49 -8.53 26.22 -3.18
CA LYS A 49 -9.67 25.32 -2.88
C LYS A 49 -9.35 24.44 -1.67
N ALA A 50 -10.29 24.30 -0.74
CA ALA A 50 -10.16 23.34 0.34
C ALA A 50 -10.26 21.90 -0.19
N ILE A 51 -9.33 21.05 0.23
CA ILE A 51 -9.32 19.63 -0.04
C ILE A 51 -9.47 18.90 1.29
N ASP A 52 -10.60 18.24 1.45
CA ASP A 52 -10.96 17.46 2.63
C ASP A 52 -11.10 15.99 2.24
N LEU A 53 -10.49 15.09 3.01
CA LEU A 53 -10.56 13.65 2.74
C LEU A 53 -12.01 13.14 2.71
N SER A 54 -12.90 13.76 3.48
CA SER A 54 -14.33 13.40 3.52
C SER A 54 -15.08 13.60 2.20
N GLN A 55 -14.57 14.47 1.31
CA GLN A 55 -15.13 14.70 -0.03
C GLN A 55 -15.04 13.46 -0.92
N PHE A 56 -14.17 12.51 -0.57
CA PHE A 56 -13.89 11.30 -1.34
C PHE A 56 -14.49 10.03 -0.71
N LYS A 57 -15.42 10.17 0.22
CA LYS A 57 -16.12 9.01 0.81
C LYS A 57 -16.75 8.12 -0.27
N GLY A 58 -16.59 6.81 -0.11
CA GLY A 58 -17.10 5.83 -1.08
C GLY A 58 -16.19 5.61 -2.30
N GLN A 59 -15.09 6.37 -2.41
CA GLN A 59 -14.07 6.18 -3.43
C GLN A 59 -12.87 5.43 -2.85
N VAL A 60 -12.11 4.76 -3.72
CA VAL A 60 -10.76 4.33 -3.42
C VAL A 60 -9.86 5.56 -3.53
N VAL A 61 -9.13 5.88 -2.47
CA VAL A 61 -8.29 7.08 -2.41
C VAL A 61 -6.82 6.70 -2.34
N MET A 62 -6.02 7.27 -3.20
CA MET A 62 -4.56 7.23 -3.15
C MET A 62 -4.05 8.60 -2.68
N ILE A 63 -3.37 8.64 -1.54
CA ILE A 63 -2.74 9.85 -1.01
C ILE A 63 -1.25 9.70 -1.24
N ASN A 64 -0.68 10.59 -2.06
CA ASN A 64 0.75 10.59 -2.38
C ASN A 64 1.41 11.83 -1.78
N PHE A 65 2.31 11.61 -0.82
CA PHE A 65 3.11 12.68 -0.19
C PHE A 65 4.38 12.91 -1.01
N TRP A 66 4.61 14.16 -1.40
CA TRP A 66 5.67 14.53 -2.33
C TRP A 66 6.29 15.90 -2.04
N ALA A 67 7.44 16.18 -2.66
CA ALA A 67 8.10 17.48 -2.63
C ALA A 67 8.81 17.77 -3.96
N THR A 68 9.05 19.04 -4.26
CA THR A 68 9.71 19.46 -5.51
C THR A 68 11.17 19.04 -5.59
N TRP A 69 11.86 18.99 -4.46
CA TRP A 69 13.25 18.55 -4.35
C TRP A 69 13.42 17.01 -4.40
N CYS A 70 12.33 16.26 -4.32
CA CYS A 70 12.35 14.80 -4.32
C CYS A 70 12.44 14.26 -5.75
N GLY A 71 13.59 13.73 -6.13
CA GLY A 71 13.82 13.17 -7.46
C GLY A 71 12.83 12.05 -7.86
N PRO A 72 12.67 10.99 -7.05
CA PRO A 72 11.72 9.92 -7.32
C PRO A 72 10.27 10.42 -7.41
N CYS A 73 9.86 11.41 -6.60
CA CYS A 73 8.52 12.00 -6.69
C CYS A 73 8.25 12.63 -8.06
N ARG A 74 9.25 13.33 -8.60
CA ARG A 74 9.14 13.94 -9.93
C ARG A 74 9.06 12.91 -11.05
N GLN A 75 9.70 11.75 -10.87
CA GLN A 75 9.64 10.65 -11.84
C GLN A 75 8.27 9.97 -11.86
N GLU A 76 7.65 9.76 -10.69
CA GLU A 76 6.36 9.08 -10.62
C GLU A 76 5.18 9.99 -11.01
N MET A 77 5.28 11.31 -10.87
CA MET A 77 4.18 12.27 -11.08
C MET A 77 3.44 12.10 -12.42
N PRO A 78 4.10 11.94 -13.58
CA PRO A 78 3.41 11.68 -14.84
C PRO A 78 2.65 10.35 -14.86
N LEU A 79 3.20 9.31 -14.22
CA LEU A 79 2.57 7.99 -14.12
C LEU A 79 1.34 8.04 -13.21
N LEU A 80 1.40 8.82 -12.13
CA LEU A 80 0.26 9.07 -11.26
C LEU A 80 -0.88 9.76 -12.00
N GLU A 81 -0.58 10.70 -12.89
CA GLU A 81 -1.58 11.36 -13.73
C GLU A 81 -2.28 10.36 -14.67
N ASP A 82 -1.51 9.47 -15.30
CA ASP A 82 -2.06 8.43 -16.18
C ASP A 82 -2.94 7.44 -15.39
N ILE A 83 -2.52 7.04 -14.20
CA ILE A 83 -3.31 6.22 -13.29
C ILE A 83 -4.60 6.94 -12.90
N TYR A 84 -4.50 8.20 -12.49
CA TYR A 84 -5.66 8.99 -12.09
C TYR A 84 -6.69 9.09 -13.22
N LYS A 85 -6.28 9.51 -14.42
CA LYS A 85 -7.17 9.63 -15.59
C LYS A 85 -7.88 8.32 -15.90
N LYS A 86 -7.16 7.21 -15.84
CA LYS A 86 -7.69 5.88 -16.15
C LYS A 86 -8.73 5.41 -15.15
N TYR A 87 -8.49 5.59 -13.85
CA TYR A 87 -9.31 4.97 -12.79
C TYR A 87 -10.33 5.93 -12.16
N LYS A 88 -10.21 7.24 -12.36
CA LYS A 88 -11.18 8.23 -11.88
C LYS A 88 -12.63 7.88 -12.22
N PRO A 89 -13.00 7.49 -13.46
CA PRO A 89 -14.37 7.13 -13.79
C PRO A 89 -14.90 5.90 -13.03
N MET A 90 -14.01 5.12 -12.44
CA MET A 90 -14.35 3.88 -11.71
C MET A 90 -14.54 4.10 -10.20
N GLY A 91 -14.51 5.35 -9.72
CA GLY A 91 -14.61 5.67 -8.30
C GLY A 91 -13.26 5.63 -7.57
N PHE A 92 -12.21 6.05 -8.26
CA PHE A 92 -10.89 6.27 -7.71
C PHE A 92 -10.54 7.74 -7.69
N THR A 93 -9.86 8.19 -6.64
CA THR A 93 -9.23 9.51 -6.62
C THR A 93 -7.79 9.42 -6.15
N LEU A 94 -7.00 10.41 -6.55
CA LEU A 94 -5.63 10.62 -6.11
C LEU A 94 -5.53 12.04 -5.55
N VAL A 95 -4.91 12.17 -4.38
CA VAL A 95 -4.58 13.45 -3.76
C VAL A 95 -3.06 13.53 -3.61
N GLY A 96 -2.42 14.45 -4.32
CA GLY A 96 -1.01 14.74 -4.14
C GLY A 96 -0.84 15.75 -3.00
N VAL A 97 -0.24 15.32 -1.88
CA VAL A 97 0.02 16.18 -0.72
C VAL A 97 1.47 16.66 -0.76
N ASN A 98 1.67 17.92 -1.10
CA ASN A 98 2.98 18.54 -1.02
C ASN A 98 3.31 18.88 0.44
N VAL A 99 4.54 18.53 0.89
CA VAL A 99 4.95 18.67 2.31
C VAL A 99 5.94 19.82 2.54
N GLU A 100 6.11 20.70 1.55
CA GLU A 100 7.01 21.82 1.67
C GLU A 100 6.36 22.96 2.46
N PRO A 101 7.13 23.69 3.27
CA PRO A 101 6.60 24.79 4.07
C PRO A 101 6.13 26.00 3.23
N ASP A 102 6.56 26.10 1.97
CA ASP A 102 6.11 27.14 1.04
C ASP A 102 5.37 26.55 -0.15
N ALA A 103 4.05 26.66 -0.13
CA ALA A 103 3.18 26.22 -1.22
C ALA A 103 3.47 26.93 -2.56
N ARG A 104 3.93 28.19 -2.52
CA ARG A 104 4.21 28.98 -3.74
C ARG A 104 5.36 28.38 -4.55
N GLY A 105 6.38 27.86 -3.87
CA GLY A 105 7.47 27.14 -4.54
C GLY A 105 6.97 25.90 -5.29
N ALA A 106 6.11 25.11 -4.65
CA ALA A 106 5.49 23.93 -5.25
C ALA A 106 4.56 24.31 -6.41
N GLU A 107 3.73 25.33 -6.29
CA GLU A 107 2.87 25.83 -7.37
C GLU A 107 3.68 26.34 -8.58
N ALA A 108 4.75 27.10 -8.32
CA ALA A 108 5.64 27.58 -9.38
C ALA A 108 6.34 26.44 -10.11
N TRP A 109 6.70 25.37 -9.38
CA TRP A 109 7.27 24.18 -9.99
C TRP A 109 6.21 23.44 -10.84
N LEU A 110 5.02 23.19 -10.30
CA LEU A 110 3.91 22.52 -11.01
C LEU A 110 3.52 23.24 -12.30
N SER A 111 3.56 24.56 -12.32
CA SER A 111 3.20 25.35 -13.51
C SER A 111 4.17 25.14 -14.69
N LYS A 112 5.38 24.67 -14.41
CA LYS A 112 6.43 24.39 -15.42
C LYS A 112 6.45 22.92 -15.86
N GLN A 113 5.65 22.06 -15.23
CA GLN A 113 5.57 20.64 -15.54
C GLN A 113 4.40 20.35 -16.49
N LYS A 114 4.34 19.08 -16.98
CA LYS A 114 3.12 18.59 -17.62
C LYS A 114 1.96 18.72 -16.65
N PRO A 115 0.79 19.24 -17.07
CA PRO A 115 -0.34 19.42 -16.18
C PRO A 115 -0.78 18.11 -15.54
N VAL A 116 -1.01 18.15 -14.22
CA VAL A 116 -1.70 17.08 -13.50
C VAL A 116 -3.14 17.52 -13.20
N SER A 117 -4.09 16.61 -13.35
CA SER A 117 -5.52 16.88 -13.17
C SER A 117 -6.07 16.37 -11.84
N PHE A 118 -5.28 15.57 -11.11
CA PHE A 118 -5.65 15.17 -9.76
C PHE A 118 -5.49 16.31 -8.74
N PRO A 119 -6.27 16.32 -7.65
CA PRO A 119 -6.14 17.29 -6.57
C PRO A 119 -4.74 17.38 -5.98
N ILE A 120 -4.22 18.60 -5.84
CA ILE A 120 -2.98 18.89 -5.13
C ILE A 120 -3.33 19.70 -3.88
N ALA A 121 -2.85 19.24 -2.73
CA ALA A 121 -2.99 19.89 -1.42
C ALA A 121 -1.61 20.24 -0.85
N PHE A 122 -1.56 21.23 0.05
CA PHE A 122 -0.33 21.73 0.65
C PHE A 122 -0.35 21.53 2.17
N ASP A 123 0.52 20.70 2.69
CA ASP A 123 0.72 20.40 4.11
C ASP A 123 1.91 21.22 4.65
N THR A 124 1.77 22.54 4.62
CA THR A 124 2.85 23.51 4.90
C THR A 124 3.35 23.48 6.35
N ASP A 125 2.54 23.01 7.29
CA ASP A 125 2.88 22.81 8.70
C ASP A 125 3.28 21.36 9.04
N SER A 126 3.34 20.50 8.04
CA SER A 126 3.66 19.07 8.17
C SER A 126 2.75 18.31 9.15
N LYS A 127 1.53 18.80 9.37
CA LYS A 127 0.58 18.21 10.31
C LYS A 127 0.01 16.89 9.77
N VAL A 128 -0.41 16.90 8.52
CA VAL A 128 -1.01 15.71 7.88
C VAL A 128 0.05 14.63 7.66
N SER A 129 1.22 14.98 7.13
CA SER A 129 2.31 14.03 6.95
C SER A 129 2.75 13.38 8.27
N LYS A 130 2.76 14.12 9.38
CA LYS A 130 3.00 13.56 10.72
C LYS A 130 1.90 12.61 11.18
N MET A 131 0.61 12.97 10.98
CA MET A 131 -0.52 12.07 11.32
C MET A 131 -0.44 10.75 10.57
N TYR A 132 -0.02 10.79 9.30
CA TYR A 132 0.17 9.60 8.47
C TYR A 132 1.52 8.90 8.69
N LYS A 133 2.35 9.39 9.64
CA LYS A 133 3.67 8.82 9.98
C LYS A 133 4.59 8.71 8.75
N VAL A 134 4.56 9.72 7.91
CA VAL A 134 5.40 9.79 6.71
C VAL A 134 6.84 9.99 7.12
N ALA A 135 7.69 9.00 6.83
CA ALA A 135 9.11 9.01 7.23
C ALA A 135 10.06 9.43 6.08
N GLY A 136 9.55 9.55 4.87
CA GLY A 136 10.35 9.91 3.68
C GLY A 136 9.47 10.08 2.44
N MET A 137 10.08 10.62 1.36
CA MET A 137 9.39 10.95 0.13
C MET A 137 9.89 10.09 -1.05
N PRO A 138 8.98 9.69 -1.96
CA PRO A 138 7.54 9.76 -1.79
C PRO A 138 7.02 8.75 -0.76
N SER A 139 5.84 8.99 -0.22
CA SER A 139 5.07 7.99 0.53
C SER A 139 3.66 7.95 -0.01
N THR A 140 3.17 6.76 -0.29
CA THR A 140 1.86 6.55 -0.90
C THR A 140 0.98 5.73 0.00
N VAL A 141 -0.20 6.26 0.34
CA VAL A 141 -1.20 5.61 1.19
C VAL A 141 -2.42 5.27 0.37
N PHE A 142 -2.88 4.02 0.47
CA PHE A 142 -4.12 3.57 -0.16
C PHE A 142 -5.22 3.44 0.89
N VAL A 143 -6.35 4.08 0.62
CA VAL A 143 -7.53 4.10 1.47
C VAL A 143 -8.69 3.47 0.72
N ASP A 144 -9.38 2.53 1.33
CA ASP A 144 -10.53 1.85 0.73
C ASP A 144 -11.82 2.71 0.76
N ARG A 145 -12.88 2.22 0.13
CA ARG A 145 -14.19 2.91 0.06
C ARG A 145 -14.82 3.14 1.43
N LYS A 146 -14.41 2.38 2.46
CA LYS A 146 -14.87 2.52 3.87
C LYS A 146 -14.04 3.52 4.65
N GLY A 147 -12.98 4.08 4.04
CA GLY A 147 -12.09 5.05 4.68
C GLY A 147 -10.98 4.43 5.50
N ASN A 148 -10.65 3.15 5.33
CA ASN A 148 -9.57 2.49 6.06
C ASN A 148 -8.28 2.47 5.24
N ILE A 149 -7.15 2.71 5.91
CA ILE A 149 -5.84 2.51 5.29
C ILE A 149 -5.64 1.02 5.03
N ARG A 150 -5.30 0.66 3.82
CA ARG A 150 -5.02 -0.71 3.38
C ARG A 150 -3.54 -0.98 3.22
N VAL A 151 -2.83 -0.03 2.64
CA VAL A 151 -1.40 -0.15 2.35
C VAL A 151 -0.73 1.21 2.46
N MET A 152 0.49 1.24 2.96
CA MET A 152 1.41 2.35 2.84
C MET A 152 2.67 1.87 2.12
N HIS A 153 2.96 2.48 0.97
CA HIS A 153 4.18 2.26 0.20
C HIS A 153 5.16 3.40 0.44
N LYS A 154 6.43 3.08 0.72
CA LYS A 154 7.49 4.07 1.00
C LYS A 154 8.51 4.07 -0.12
N GLY A 155 8.84 5.24 -0.61
CA GLY A 155 9.74 5.42 -1.74
C GLY A 155 9.04 5.16 -3.09
N TYR A 156 9.79 5.35 -4.16
CA TYR A 156 9.39 4.99 -5.52
C TYR A 156 10.64 4.58 -6.32
N LYS A 157 10.50 3.52 -7.07
CA LYS A 157 11.43 3.11 -8.13
C LYS A 157 10.62 2.68 -9.36
N PRO A 158 11.18 2.80 -10.58
CA PRO A 158 10.51 2.35 -11.79
C PRO A 158 10.01 0.90 -11.67
N GLY A 159 8.73 0.68 -11.96
CA GLY A 159 8.03 -0.59 -11.80
C GLY A 159 7.07 -0.63 -10.59
N ASP A 160 7.23 0.25 -9.60
CA ASP A 160 6.33 0.30 -8.42
C ASP A 160 4.90 0.70 -8.80
N GLU A 161 4.69 1.38 -9.94
CA GLU A 161 3.36 1.67 -10.48
C GLU A 161 2.53 0.41 -10.72
N ASN A 162 3.15 -0.75 -10.97
CA ASN A 162 2.44 -2.03 -11.09
C ASN A 162 1.86 -2.48 -9.75
N LEU A 163 2.55 -2.20 -8.64
CA LEU A 163 2.03 -2.44 -7.29
C LEU A 163 0.84 -1.52 -7.02
N TYR A 164 0.93 -0.23 -7.39
CA TYR A 164 -0.19 0.71 -7.27
C TYR A 164 -1.42 0.24 -8.03
N LEU A 165 -1.23 -0.17 -9.30
CA LEU A 165 -2.31 -0.69 -10.13
C LEU A 165 -2.96 -1.94 -9.52
N THR A 166 -2.16 -2.82 -8.91
CA THR A 166 -2.66 -4.02 -8.24
C THR A 166 -3.54 -3.67 -7.06
N GLN A 167 -3.10 -2.73 -6.19
CA GLN A 167 -3.86 -2.26 -5.04
C GLN A 167 -5.17 -1.58 -5.46
N ILE A 168 -5.10 -0.65 -6.43
CA ILE A 168 -6.27 0.06 -6.94
C ILE A 168 -7.31 -0.93 -7.49
N ARG A 169 -6.89 -1.86 -8.36
CA ARG A 169 -7.79 -2.84 -8.97
C ARG A 169 -8.44 -3.77 -7.95
N SER A 170 -7.70 -4.17 -6.91
CA SER A 170 -8.24 -4.99 -5.83
C SER A 170 -9.34 -4.23 -5.07
N MET A 171 -9.06 -3.00 -4.62
CA MET A 171 -10.01 -2.21 -3.84
C MET A 171 -11.21 -1.71 -4.65
N LEU A 172 -11.08 -1.54 -5.96
CA LEU A 172 -12.20 -1.16 -6.82
C LEU A 172 -13.23 -2.29 -7.01
N LYS A 173 -12.85 -3.54 -6.76
CA LYS A 173 -13.74 -4.71 -6.85
C LYS A 173 -14.52 -4.99 -5.56
N GLU A 174 -14.14 -4.35 -4.46
CA GLU A 174 -14.82 -4.45 -3.16
C GLU A 174 -16.04 -3.50 -3.10
#